data_e2d619fad82a9b13466f2b9594363f8b
#
_entry.id   e2d619fad82a9b13466f2b9594363f8b
#
_cell.length_a   1.000
_cell.length_b   1.000
_cell.length_c   1.000
_cell.angle_alpha   90.00
_cell.angle_beta   90.00
_cell.angle_gamma   90.00
#
_symmetry.space_group_name_H-M   'P 1'
#
loop_
_entity.id
_entity.type
_entity.pdbx_description
1 polymer ?
#
loop_
_entity_poly.entity_id
_entity_poly.type
_entity_poly.pdbx_seq_one_letter_code
_entity_poly.pdbx_strand_id
1 'polypeptide(L)'
;MIGRLNHVAIAVPDINEAVAVYEGLLGATVSPPVQLPEHGVTTIFVELPNTKIELLHPLGESSPIERFLERNPSGGIHHVCYEVQDIDLARNKLTTEGARVLGNGEPTIGAHGKPVLFLHPKDFCGTLI
;
A
#
# COMPACT_ATOMS: atom_id res chain seq x y z
N MET A 1 19.22 -6.05 -0.11
CA MET A 1 17.98 -6.61 -0.68
C MET A 1 16.96 -5.52 -0.97
N ILE A 2 16.50 -4.78 0.04
CA ILE A 2 15.58 -3.64 -0.21
C ILE A 2 16.33 -2.47 -0.84
N GLY A 3 15.66 -1.83 -1.79
CA GLY A 3 16.14 -0.65 -2.48
C GLY A 3 15.41 0.61 -2.04
N ARG A 4 14.85 1.34 -2.99
CA ARG A 4 14.14 2.59 -2.74
C ARG A 4 12.83 2.37 -1.99
N LEU A 5 12.43 3.38 -1.22
CA LEU A 5 11.05 3.50 -0.76
C LEU A 5 10.16 3.81 -1.97
N ASN A 6 9.29 2.86 -2.32
CA ASN A 6 8.37 3.06 -3.45
C ASN A 6 7.22 3.98 -3.07
N HIS A 7 6.54 3.68 -1.97
CA HIS A 7 5.47 4.52 -1.44
C HIS A 7 5.17 4.26 0.03
N VAL A 8 4.46 5.19 0.64
CA VAL A 8 3.74 5.01 1.89
C VAL A 8 2.25 5.04 1.58
N ALA A 9 1.52 4.02 1.98
CA ALA A 9 0.08 3.93 1.76
C ALA A 9 -0.70 4.40 2.97
N ILE A 10 -1.68 5.25 2.73
CA ILE A 10 -2.57 5.82 3.73
C ILE A 10 -4.00 5.42 3.39
N ALA A 11 -4.65 4.71 4.31
CA ALA A 11 -6.07 4.42 4.21
C ALA A 11 -6.89 5.66 4.60
N VAL A 12 -7.86 6.03 3.77
CA VAL A 12 -8.68 7.23 3.97
C VAL A 12 -10.17 6.88 3.96
N PRO A 13 -10.96 7.44 4.89
CA PRO A 13 -12.40 7.19 4.95
C PRO A 13 -13.19 7.88 3.82
N ASP A 14 -12.66 8.98 3.28
CA ASP A 14 -13.22 9.72 2.16
C ASP A 14 -12.12 10.16 1.21
N ILE A 15 -12.14 9.61 -0.01
CA ILE A 15 -11.06 9.86 -0.97
C ILE A 15 -11.08 11.29 -1.52
N ASN A 16 -12.25 11.90 -1.63
CA ASN A 16 -12.38 13.27 -2.13
C ASN A 16 -11.86 14.28 -1.09
N GLU A 17 -12.14 14.06 0.18
CA GLU A 17 -11.57 14.87 1.26
C GLU A 17 -10.05 14.72 1.32
N ALA A 18 -9.54 13.50 1.14
CA ALA A 18 -8.09 13.25 1.10
C ALA A 18 -7.41 13.98 -0.06
N VAL A 19 -8.00 13.96 -1.24
CA VAL A 19 -7.53 14.74 -2.41
C VAL A 19 -7.51 16.23 -2.10
N ALA A 20 -8.58 16.76 -1.51
CA ALA A 20 -8.67 18.18 -1.14
C ALA A 20 -7.55 18.58 -0.14
N VAL A 21 -7.21 17.70 0.79
CA VAL A 21 -6.09 17.93 1.72
C VAL A 21 -4.76 18.00 0.96
N TYR A 22 -4.46 17.00 0.13
CA TYR A 22 -3.17 16.93 -0.55
C TYR A 22 -3.01 17.99 -1.64
N GLU A 23 -4.01 18.22 -2.49
CA GLU A 23 -3.95 19.27 -3.50
C GLU A 23 -4.15 20.66 -2.90
N GLY A 24 -5.19 20.85 -2.08
CA GLY A 24 -5.58 22.15 -1.58
C GLY A 24 -4.71 22.68 -0.46
N LEU A 25 -4.49 21.90 0.61
CA LEU A 25 -3.71 22.35 1.75
C LEU A 25 -2.20 22.14 1.57
N LEU A 26 -1.79 21.02 0.99
CA LEU A 26 -0.40 20.64 0.87
C LEU A 26 0.21 21.01 -0.50
N GLY A 27 -0.61 21.42 -1.46
CA GLY A 27 -0.15 21.86 -2.78
C GLY A 27 0.50 20.75 -3.61
N ALA A 28 0.12 19.50 -3.38
CA ALA A 28 0.71 18.36 -4.07
C ALA A 28 0.03 18.09 -5.42
N THR A 29 0.74 17.35 -6.29
CA THR A 29 0.16 16.81 -7.52
C THR A 29 -0.42 15.43 -7.25
N VAL A 30 -1.69 15.25 -7.59
CA VAL A 30 -2.45 14.04 -7.34
C VAL A 30 -2.87 13.40 -8.66
N SER A 31 -2.67 12.08 -8.79
CA SER A 31 -3.07 11.32 -9.96
C SER A 31 -4.59 11.10 -10.02
N PRO A 32 -5.15 10.75 -11.20
CA PRO A 32 -6.52 10.28 -11.28
C PRO A 32 -6.71 9.00 -10.45
N PRO A 33 -7.94 8.73 -9.96
CA PRO A 33 -8.24 7.50 -9.25
C PRO A 33 -8.17 6.27 -10.17
N VAL A 34 -7.65 5.18 -9.62
CA VAL A 34 -7.62 3.86 -10.28
C VAL A 34 -8.34 2.86 -9.40
N GLN A 35 -9.30 2.17 -9.97
CA GLN A 35 -10.02 1.09 -9.29
C GLN A 35 -9.31 -0.24 -9.48
N LEU A 36 -9.05 -0.93 -8.38
CA LEU A 36 -8.44 -2.26 -8.36
C LEU A 36 -9.40 -3.23 -7.65
N PRO A 37 -10.43 -3.75 -8.35
CA PRO A 37 -11.45 -4.61 -7.74
C PRO A 37 -10.88 -5.87 -7.11
N GLU A 38 -9.85 -6.47 -7.71
CA GLU A 38 -9.17 -7.66 -7.19
C GLU A 38 -8.43 -7.41 -5.86
N HIS A 39 -8.07 -6.17 -5.56
CA HIS A 39 -7.49 -5.76 -4.29
C HIS A 39 -8.52 -5.12 -3.34
N GLY A 40 -9.73 -4.88 -3.83
CA GLY A 40 -10.80 -4.24 -3.05
C GLY A 40 -10.54 -2.78 -2.71
N VAL A 41 -9.82 -2.05 -3.58
CA VAL A 41 -9.44 -0.65 -3.32
C VAL A 41 -9.61 0.25 -4.54
N THR A 42 -9.90 1.52 -4.26
CA THR A 42 -9.63 2.63 -5.16
C THR A 42 -8.35 3.30 -4.67
N THR A 43 -7.40 3.53 -5.56
CA THR A 43 -6.10 4.12 -5.23
C THR A 43 -5.88 5.42 -5.98
N ILE A 44 -5.23 6.38 -5.31
CA ILE A 44 -4.76 7.63 -5.88
C ILE A 44 -3.31 7.81 -5.44
N PHE A 45 -2.45 8.26 -6.35
CA PHE A 45 -1.06 8.56 -6.04
C PHE A 45 -0.82 10.05 -5.91
N VAL A 46 -0.11 10.43 -4.85
CA VAL A 46 0.42 11.77 -4.63
C VAL A 46 1.92 11.72 -4.94
N GLU A 47 2.33 12.38 -6.02
CA GLU A 47 3.72 12.38 -6.46
C GLU A 47 4.55 13.37 -5.64
N LEU A 48 5.66 12.87 -5.08
CA LEU A 48 6.66 13.67 -4.37
C LEU A 48 8.00 13.57 -5.10
N PRO A 49 8.93 14.53 -4.88
CA PRO A 49 10.24 14.49 -5.55
C PRO A 49 11.06 13.22 -5.28
N ASN A 50 10.89 12.60 -4.12
CA ASN A 50 11.70 11.47 -3.65
C ASN A 50 10.93 10.13 -3.54
N THR A 51 9.61 10.16 -3.53
CA THR A 51 8.75 8.98 -3.42
C THR A 51 7.31 9.37 -3.78
N LYS A 52 6.33 8.58 -3.37
CA LYS A 52 4.91 8.91 -3.50
C LYS A 52 4.12 8.41 -2.29
N ILE A 53 2.96 9.02 -2.08
CA ILE A 53 1.94 8.55 -1.16
C ILE A 53 0.86 7.86 -1.97
N GLU A 54 0.40 6.72 -1.51
CA GLU A 54 -0.76 6.02 -2.05
C GLU A 54 -1.96 6.24 -1.13
N LEU A 55 -3.00 6.89 -1.61
CA LEU A 55 -4.26 7.02 -0.88
C LEU A 55 -5.16 5.83 -1.23
N LEU A 56 -5.60 5.10 -0.22
CA LEU A 56 -6.42 3.90 -0.37
C LEU A 56 -7.82 4.13 0.19
N HIS A 57 -8.83 3.83 -0.59
CA HIS A 57 -10.23 3.82 -0.16
C HIS A 57 -10.86 2.46 -0.49
N PRO A 58 -11.75 1.92 0.38
CA PRO A 58 -12.40 0.64 0.12
C PRO A 58 -13.18 0.63 -1.18
N LEU A 59 -13.09 -0.46 -1.95
CA LEU A 59 -13.89 -0.70 -3.15
C LEU A 59 -14.55 -2.08 -3.04
N GLY A 60 -15.87 -2.10 -3.21
CA GLY A 60 -16.65 -3.32 -3.11
C GLY A 60 -16.85 -3.79 -1.67
N GLU A 61 -17.43 -4.98 -1.54
CA GLU A 61 -17.67 -5.63 -0.26
C GLU A 61 -16.42 -6.38 0.23
N SER A 62 -16.22 -6.47 1.53
CA SER A 62 -15.13 -7.22 2.15
C SER A 62 -13.72 -6.70 1.83
N SER A 63 -13.57 -5.40 1.59
CA SER A 63 -12.27 -4.78 1.41
C SER A 63 -11.41 -4.90 2.68
N PRO A 64 -10.11 -5.26 2.57
CA PRO A 64 -9.21 -5.26 3.72
C PRO A 64 -9.01 -3.86 4.33
N ILE A 65 -9.19 -2.80 3.53
CA ILE A 65 -9.10 -1.41 3.99
C ILE A 65 -10.31 -1.03 4.86
N GLU A 66 -11.46 -1.61 4.61
CA GLU A 66 -12.65 -1.40 5.44
C GLU A 66 -12.42 -1.81 6.90
N ARG A 67 -11.81 -2.97 7.13
CA ARG A 67 -11.43 -3.44 8.48
C ARG A 67 -10.41 -2.54 9.15
N PHE A 68 -9.46 -2.02 8.39
CA PHE A 68 -8.50 -1.05 8.91
C PHE A 68 -9.19 0.23 9.34
N LEU A 69 -10.12 0.75 8.55
CA LEU A 69 -10.87 1.98 8.85
C LEU A 69 -11.85 1.80 10.01
N GLU A 70 -12.40 0.60 10.25
CA GLU A 70 -13.18 0.31 11.46
C GLU A 70 -12.37 0.55 12.74
N ARG A 71 -11.08 0.21 12.73
CA ARG A 71 -10.17 0.42 13.86
C ARG A 71 -9.55 1.81 13.86
N ASN A 72 -9.49 2.46 12.71
CA ASN A 72 -8.90 3.78 12.51
C ASN A 72 -9.87 4.66 11.70
N PRO A 73 -10.96 5.14 12.34
CA PRO A 73 -12.05 5.84 11.62
C PRO A 73 -11.62 7.12 10.89
N SER A 74 -10.56 7.76 11.36
CA SER A 74 -9.99 8.96 10.71
C SER A 74 -8.97 8.63 9.61
N GLY A 75 -8.73 7.35 9.36
CA GLY A 75 -7.66 6.91 8.48
C GLY A 75 -6.32 6.78 9.18
N GLY A 76 -5.28 6.50 8.41
CA GLY A 76 -3.92 6.37 8.92
C GLY A 76 -3.02 5.62 7.97
N ILE A 77 -1.73 5.54 8.28
CA ILE A 77 -0.75 4.79 7.50
C ILE A 77 -1.13 3.30 7.56
N HIS A 78 -1.29 2.70 6.38
CA HIS A 78 -1.67 1.30 6.23
C HIS A 78 -0.44 0.41 6.00
N HIS A 79 0.44 0.79 5.08
CA HIS A 79 1.65 0.02 4.81
C HIS A 79 2.77 0.88 4.21
N VAL A 80 3.95 0.31 4.16
CA VAL A 80 5.14 0.89 3.53
C VAL A 80 5.63 -0.08 2.46
N CYS A 81 5.93 0.41 1.27
CA CYS A 81 6.39 -0.41 0.15
C CYS A 81 7.83 -0.07 -0.22
N TYR A 82 8.68 -1.08 -0.21
CA TYR A 82 10.06 -1.00 -0.68
C TYR A 82 10.22 -1.73 -2.01
N GLU A 83 11.14 -1.24 -2.85
CA GLU A 83 11.50 -1.90 -4.09
C GLU A 83 12.57 -2.97 -3.84
N VAL A 84 12.47 -4.06 -4.59
CA VAL A 84 13.51 -5.09 -4.69
C VAL A 84 13.85 -5.31 -6.16
N GLN A 85 15.05 -5.81 -6.45
CA GLN A 85 15.46 -6.11 -7.82
C GLN A 85 14.76 -7.35 -8.39
N ASP A 86 14.56 -8.34 -7.52
CA ASP A 86 13.93 -9.62 -7.88
C ASP A 86 13.01 -10.06 -6.74
N ILE A 87 11.71 -10.10 -7.03
CA ILE A 87 10.69 -10.41 -6.02
C ILE A 87 10.75 -11.87 -5.56
N ASP A 88 11.10 -12.80 -6.45
CA ASP A 88 11.18 -14.21 -6.12
C ASP A 88 12.40 -14.52 -5.25
N LEU A 89 13.54 -13.91 -5.56
CA LEU A 89 14.73 -14.01 -4.70
C LEU A 89 14.48 -13.39 -3.33
N ALA A 90 13.80 -12.23 -3.29
CA ALA A 90 13.44 -11.59 -2.03
C ALA A 90 12.50 -12.48 -1.20
N ARG A 91 11.44 -13.03 -1.81
CA ARG A 91 10.52 -13.96 -1.16
C ARG A 91 11.26 -15.17 -0.59
N ASN A 92 12.11 -15.82 -1.39
CA ASN A 92 12.84 -17.01 -0.99
C ASN A 92 13.76 -16.73 0.21
N LYS A 93 14.48 -15.61 0.18
CA LYS A 93 15.31 -15.18 1.30
C LYS A 93 14.48 -14.97 2.57
N LEU A 94 13.42 -14.19 2.47
CA LEU A 94 12.55 -13.87 3.60
C LEU A 94 11.93 -15.11 4.23
N THR A 95 11.39 -16.03 3.43
CA THR A 95 10.79 -17.27 3.94
C THR A 95 11.82 -18.23 4.53
N THR A 96 13.01 -18.33 3.95
CA THR A 96 14.12 -19.13 4.49
C THR A 96 14.55 -18.60 5.87
N GLU A 97 14.52 -17.30 6.07
CA GLU A 97 14.86 -16.67 7.35
C GLU A 97 13.67 -16.61 8.33
N GLY A 98 12.52 -17.20 7.98
CA GLY A 98 11.36 -17.37 8.86
C GLY A 98 10.36 -16.22 8.84
N ALA A 99 10.49 -15.27 7.94
CA ALA A 99 9.51 -14.20 7.78
C ALA A 99 8.22 -14.72 7.10
N ARG A 100 7.09 -14.19 7.54
CA ARG A 100 5.78 -14.58 7.00
C ARG A 100 5.37 -13.68 5.84
N VAL A 101 5.22 -14.29 4.67
CA VAL A 101 4.58 -13.67 3.51
C VAL A 101 3.07 -13.92 3.61
N LEU A 102 2.28 -12.85 3.48
CA LEU A 102 0.82 -12.92 3.59
C LEU A 102 0.18 -13.52 2.32
N GLY A 103 -1.10 -13.91 2.45
CA GLY A 103 -1.83 -14.58 1.37
C GLY A 103 -1.33 -16.00 1.15
N ASN A 104 -1.22 -16.40 -0.11
CA ASN A 104 -0.72 -17.74 -0.48
C ASN A 104 0.82 -17.81 -0.61
N GLY A 105 1.51 -16.72 -0.25
CA GLY A 105 2.98 -16.65 -0.36
C GLY A 105 3.51 -16.37 -1.77
N GLU A 106 2.62 -16.16 -2.73
CA GLU A 106 2.99 -15.86 -4.11
C GLU A 106 2.80 -14.37 -4.44
N PRO A 107 3.64 -13.80 -5.32
CA PRO A 107 3.46 -12.42 -5.78
C PRO A 107 2.12 -12.20 -6.48
N THR A 108 1.51 -11.04 -6.24
CA THR A 108 0.33 -10.57 -6.98
C THR A 108 0.67 -9.29 -7.72
N ILE A 109 -0.13 -8.93 -8.72
CA ILE A 109 0.13 -7.70 -9.49
C ILE A 109 -0.45 -6.50 -8.75
N GLY A 110 0.40 -5.53 -8.44
CA GLY A 110 0.02 -4.28 -7.76
C GLY A 110 -0.45 -3.18 -8.72
N ALA A 111 -0.68 -2.00 -8.15
CA ALA A 111 -1.26 -0.84 -8.85
C ALA A 111 -0.46 -0.36 -10.07
N HIS A 112 0.84 -0.59 -10.10
CA HIS A 112 1.72 -0.21 -11.22
C HIS A 112 2.01 -1.37 -12.20
N GLY A 113 1.25 -2.45 -12.14
CA GLY A 113 1.43 -3.61 -13.02
C GLY A 113 2.67 -4.45 -12.72
N LYS A 114 3.28 -4.27 -11.57
CA LYS A 114 4.45 -5.04 -11.11
C LYS A 114 4.08 -6.01 -10.00
N PRO A 115 4.82 -7.12 -9.85
CA PRO A 115 4.58 -8.07 -8.78
C PRO A 115 4.91 -7.48 -7.42
N VAL A 116 4.05 -7.75 -6.45
CA VAL A 116 4.17 -7.31 -5.06
C VAL A 116 3.91 -8.46 -4.09
N LEU A 117 4.47 -8.35 -2.89
CA LEU A 117 4.21 -9.22 -1.75
C LEU A 117 3.88 -8.35 -0.54
N PHE A 118 3.07 -8.89 0.37
CA PHE A 118 2.84 -8.30 1.68
C PHE A 118 3.46 -9.17 2.76
N LEU A 119 4.11 -8.51 3.73
CA LEU A 119 4.83 -9.17 4.81
C LEU A 119 4.16 -8.89 6.16
N HIS A 120 4.08 -9.91 7.00
CA HIS A 120 3.33 -9.83 8.25
C HIS A 120 3.94 -8.82 9.25
N PRO A 121 3.15 -7.89 9.80
CA PRO A 121 3.67 -6.81 10.68
C PRO A 121 4.47 -7.28 11.88
N LYS A 122 4.13 -8.44 12.45
CA LYS A 122 4.85 -8.96 13.63
C LYS A 122 6.33 -9.26 13.37
N ASP A 123 6.70 -9.49 12.11
CA ASP A 123 8.09 -9.77 11.73
C ASP A 123 8.84 -8.50 11.32
N PHE A 124 8.12 -7.37 11.19
CA PHE A 124 8.64 -6.11 10.64
C PHE A 124 8.29 -4.90 11.52
N CYS A 125 8.64 -4.98 12.78
CA CYS A 125 8.49 -3.88 13.75
C CYS A 125 7.05 -3.33 13.86
N GLY A 126 6.03 -4.19 13.70
CA GLY A 126 4.63 -3.79 13.76
C GLY A 126 4.11 -3.10 12.50
N THR A 127 4.89 -3.08 11.43
CA THR A 127 4.55 -2.39 10.17
C THR A 127 4.25 -3.41 9.08
N LEU A 128 3.11 -3.25 8.42
CA LEU A 128 2.81 -3.99 7.19
C LEU A 128 3.73 -3.48 6.07
N ILE A 129 4.49 -4.38 5.48
CA ILE A 129 5.42 -4.07 4.39
C ILE A 129 4.88 -4.66 3.09
#